data_15ac9648ee86eb8c71d59074e7107ead
#
_entry.id   15ac9648ee86eb8c71d59074e7107ead
#
_cell.length_a   1.000
_cell.length_b   1.000
_cell.length_c   1.000
_cell.angle_alpha   90.00
_cell.angle_beta   90.00
_cell.angle_gamma   90.00
#
_symmetry.space_group_name_H-M   'P 1'
#
loop_
_entity.id
_entity.type
_entity.pdbx_description
1 polymer ?
#
loop_
_entity_poly.entity_id
_entity_poly.type
_entity_poly.pdbx_seq_one_letter_code
_entity_poly.pdbx_strand_id
1 'polypeptide(L)'
;MFMQIRAKIELFWRMLSTISPFTLTNGLQFHGKKLERSIYKLQCDIARAEIDGDYRKARNLQRILLSKDSTLLYSIRRVTMLNRGYKTPGIDGMILKSHPERMALFYNLKSHGINQYEPLPVRRVYIDKTNGKKRPLGIPTITDRVYQMVVSLALEPRVEVSFEPCSYGFRPMRSAGNALAKIHRYTRRGNRPWIFEGDFKSCFDTLNHDWILKQLGNFPAKKLIQKWLKAGYLYNNMLNLTDEGTPQGGIVSPILANVALTGLDEALDIEYTKRRHNQYSTNYVNLSRYAMVRYADDFVILCKTKEDAENVYPLLEPYLSERGLTLAPDKTMITPLNKGFDFLGFNIRSYQTNQGLKVLTRPSKDRVKRLKAKLKATFLKYRSDNIGKLIYDANNIIIGTANYWKQSASKSTFNDIDAYVWTLTRRYLLRQHPNKSWTWIRNKYFKEDYTHKSEDNYILTNPKEPSEQLVKMSWTNIHYAQTIKYNCNPYDPEYTGYIKKAYKKTPFECLYKKREY
;
A
#
# COMPACT_ATOMS: atom_id res chain seq x y z
N MET A 1 5.76 -0.64 -35.50
CA MET A 1 5.78 -0.75 -34.04
C MET A 1 5.59 -2.20 -33.56
N PHE A 2 4.55 -2.95 -33.94
CA PHE A 2 4.41 -4.38 -33.60
C PHE A 2 5.59 -5.25 -34.04
N MET A 3 6.12 -5.05 -35.26
CA MET A 3 7.33 -5.72 -35.71
C MET A 3 8.56 -5.40 -34.86
N GLN A 4 8.71 -4.17 -34.40
CA GLN A 4 9.82 -3.78 -33.52
C GLN A 4 9.71 -4.38 -32.13
N ILE A 5 8.51 -4.50 -31.58
CA ILE A 5 8.25 -5.17 -30.29
C ILE A 5 8.57 -6.66 -30.44
N ARG A 6 8.10 -7.31 -31.50
CA ARG A 6 8.36 -8.72 -31.77
C ARG A 6 9.86 -9.00 -32.01
N ALA A 7 10.55 -8.14 -32.77
CA ALA A 7 12.00 -8.24 -32.98
C ALA A 7 12.79 -8.09 -31.68
N LYS A 8 12.40 -7.16 -30.76
CA LYS A 8 13.03 -7.00 -29.44
C LYS A 8 12.80 -8.23 -28.55
N ILE A 9 11.61 -8.82 -28.59
CA ILE A 9 11.28 -10.05 -27.86
C ILE A 9 12.10 -11.24 -28.43
N GLU A 10 12.17 -11.39 -29.73
CA GLU A 10 12.96 -12.45 -30.36
C GLU A 10 14.46 -12.30 -30.11
N LEU A 11 14.98 -11.07 -30.13
CA LEU A 11 16.38 -10.79 -29.81
C LEU A 11 16.71 -11.18 -28.36
N PHE A 12 15.81 -10.85 -27.40
CA PHE A 12 15.96 -11.22 -26.01
C PHE A 12 16.00 -12.76 -25.83
N TRP A 13 15.10 -13.48 -26.46
CA TRP A 13 15.09 -14.95 -26.38
C TRP A 13 16.31 -15.59 -27.05
N ARG A 14 16.80 -15.03 -28.17
CA ARG A 14 18.07 -15.46 -28.78
C ARG A 14 19.27 -15.23 -27.88
N MET A 15 19.36 -14.09 -27.20
CA MET A 15 20.41 -13.81 -26.19
C MET A 15 20.37 -14.80 -25.03
N LEU A 16 19.17 -15.17 -24.55
CA LEU A 16 19.02 -16.19 -23.51
C LEU A 16 19.53 -17.55 -23.92
N SER A 17 19.34 -17.94 -25.17
CA SER A 17 19.80 -19.25 -25.72
C SER A 17 21.29 -19.33 -25.96
N THR A 18 21.99 -18.20 -26.13
CA THR A 18 23.44 -18.14 -26.36
C THR A 18 24.29 -18.07 -25.09
N ILE A 19 23.70 -17.84 -23.92
CA ILE A 19 24.44 -17.80 -22.65
C ILE A 19 24.63 -19.22 -22.13
N SER A 20 25.89 -19.72 -22.20
CA SER A 20 26.26 -21.02 -21.67
C SER A 20 25.91 -21.17 -20.18
N PRO A 21 25.28 -22.29 -19.75
CA PRO A 21 25.02 -22.56 -18.35
C PRO A 21 26.27 -22.57 -17.47
N PHE A 22 27.43 -22.83 -18.04
CA PHE A 22 28.72 -22.97 -17.31
C PHE A 22 29.29 -21.64 -16.78
N THR A 23 28.96 -20.50 -17.39
CA THR A 23 29.43 -19.17 -16.95
C THR A 23 28.59 -18.59 -15.81
N LEU A 24 27.47 -19.21 -15.46
CA LEU A 24 26.50 -18.71 -14.48
C LEU A 24 26.63 -19.32 -13.08
N THR A 25 27.48 -20.34 -12.89
CA THR A 25 27.58 -21.11 -11.63
C THR A 25 28.57 -20.57 -10.62
N ASN A 26 29.46 -19.64 -11.00
CA ASN A 26 30.49 -19.12 -10.10
C ASN A 26 30.12 -17.73 -9.53
N GLY A 27 29.51 -17.71 -8.33
CA GLY A 27 29.85 -16.69 -7.38
C GLY A 27 28.86 -15.59 -7.01
N LEU A 28 27.61 -15.54 -7.53
CA LEU A 28 26.63 -14.59 -7.04
C LEU A 28 25.48 -15.28 -6.30
N GLN A 29 25.78 -15.90 -5.16
CA GLN A 29 24.77 -16.10 -4.13
C GLN A 29 24.21 -14.73 -3.78
N PHE A 30 22.88 -14.55 -4.00
CA PHE A 30 22.16 -13.33 -3.60
C PHE A 30 22.26 -13.16 -2.08
N HIS A 31 23.31 -12.52 -1.60
CA HIS A 31 23.42 -12.08 -0.21
C HIS A 31 22.47 -10.88 -0.01
N GLY A 32 21.16 -11.16 -0.04
CA GLY A 32 20.11 -10.14 -0.04
C GLY A 32 20.31 -9.05 1.00
N LYS A 33 20.69 -9.42 2.23
CA LYS A 33 20.96 -8.45 3.31
C LYS A 33 22.14 -7.51 3.02
N LYS A 34 23.19 -7.99 2.32
CA LYS A 34 24.35 -7.15 1.98
C LYS A 34 23.98 -6.12 0.90
N LEU A 35 23.21 -6.54 -0.10
CA LEU A 35 22.68 -5.63 -1.13
C LEU A 35 21.78 -4.56 -0.52
N GLU A 36 20.82 -4.98 0.31
CA GLU A 36 19.88 -4.10 1.00
C GLU A 36 20.58 -3.05 1.87
N ARG A 37 21.59 -3.44 2.64
CA ARG A 37 22.38 -2.51 3.47
C ARG A 37 23.14 -1.49 2.64
N SER A 38 23.72 -1.92 1.51
CA SER A 38 24.46 -1.05 0.60
C SER A 38 23.55 0.02 -0.04
N ILE A 39 22.32 -0.37 -0.43
CA ILE A 39 21.31 0.54 -0.95
C ILE A 39 20.84 1.49 0.15
N TYR A 40 20.47 0.96 1.31
CA TYR A 40 19.99 1.76 2.44
C TYR A 40 20.98 2.83 2.88
N LYS A 41 22.29 2.53 2.91
CA LYS A 41 23.32 3.53 3.22
C LYS A 41 23.27 4.71 2.26
N LEU A 42 23.24 4.43 0.95
CA LEU A 42 23.13 5.50 -0.07
C LEU A 42 21.82 6.29 0.06
N GLN A 43 20.71 5.63 0.40
CA GLN A 43 19.43 6.29 0.63
C GLN A 43 19.48 7.25 1.83
N CYS A 44 20.14 6.86 2.92
CA CYS A 44 20.38 7.76 4.05
C CYS A 44 21.26 8.95 3.66
N ASP A 45 22.30 8.71 2.88
CA ASP A 45 23.21 9.78 2.43
C ASP A 45 22.50 10.76 1.46
N ILE A 46 21.59 10.26 0.59
CA ILE A 46 20.72 11.10 -0.27
C ILE A 46 19.80 11.96 0.60
N ALA A 47 19.08 11.36 1.55
CA ALA A 47 18.16 12.09 2.43
C ALA A 47 18.88 13.16 3.24
N ARG A 48 20.07 12.86 3.79
CA ARG A 48 20.88 13.82 4.52
C ARG A 48 21.31 14.99 3.64
N ALA A 49 21.81 14.72 2.42
CA ALA A 49 22.18 15.77 1.48
C ALA A 49 21.01 16.69 1.09
N GLU A 50 19.78 16.13 0.97
CA GLU A 50 18.55 16.93 0.74
C GLU A 50 18.18 17.78 1.97
N ILE A 51 18.31 17.23 3.20
CA ILE A 51 18.06 17.96 4.46
C ILE A 51 19.05 19.12 4.61
N ASP A 52 20.32 18.89 4.28
CA ASP A 52 21.42 19.88 4.37
C ASP A 52 21.35 20.92 3.23
N GLY A 53 20.46 20.76 2.24
CA GLY A 53 20.35 21.65 1.06
C GLY A 53 21.44 21.42 -0.01
N ASP A 54 22.28 20.37 0.15
CA ASP A 54 23.30 20.01 -0.85
C ASP A 54 22.69 19.17 -1.98
N TYR A 55 21.88 19.83 -2.78
CA TYR A 55 21.20 19.19 -3.92
C TYR A 55 22.17 18.65 -4.99
N ARG A 56 23.39 19.19 -5.07
CA ARG A 56 24.42 18.69 -6.00
C ARG A 56 24.91 17.30 -5.55
N LYS A 57 25.24 17.17 -4.27
CA LYS A 57 25.63 15.90 -3.66
C LYS A 57 24.50 14.87 -3.73
N ALA A 58 23.28 15.26 -3.40
CA ALA A 58 22.09 14.40 -3.50
C ALA A 58 21.96 13.81 -4.91
N ARG A 59 22.02 14.65 -5.97
CA ARG A 59 21.97 14.18 -7.37
C ARG A 59 23.12 13.24 -7.74
N ASN A 60 24.33 13.48 -7.26
CA ASN A 60 25.45 12.57 -7.52
C ASN A 60 25.24 11.21 -6.85
N LEU A 61 24.78 11.18 -5.60
CA LEU A 61 24.44 9.95 -4.90
C LEU A 61 23.30 9.19 -5.59
N GLN A 62 22.29 9.91 -6.10
CA GLN A 62 21.22 9.32 -6.91
C GLN A 62 21.76 8.67 -8.19
N ARG A 63 22.69 9.32 -8.92
CA ARG A 63 23.34 8.70 -10.11
C ARG A 63 24.09 7.43 -9.75
N ILE A 64 24.85 7.44 -8.64
CA ILE A 64 25.54 6.26 -8.13
C ILE A 64 24.54 5.13 -7.86
N LEU A 65 23.41 5.41 -7.18
CA LEU A 65 22.41 4.42 -6.85
C LEU A 65 21.72 3.87 -8.11
N LEU A 66 21.43 4.70 -9.10
CA LEU A 66 20.82 4.32 -10.38
C LEU A 66 21.70 3.39 -11.23
N SER A 67 23.04 3.53 -11.14
CA SER A 67 24.01 2.74 -11.93
C SER A 67 24.58 1.52 -11.17
N LYS A 68 24.31 1.40 -9.87
CA LYS A 68 24.95 0.38 -9.04
C LYS A 68 24.39 -1.01 -9.29
N ASP A 69 25.27 -1.99 -9.51
CA ASP A 69 24.92 -3.41 -9.72
C ASP A 69 24.05 -3.97 -8.57
N SER A 70 24.35 -3.60 -7.33
CA SER A 70 23.55 -4.05 -6.18
C SER A 70 22.11 -3.56 -6.21
N THR A 71 21.85 -2.36 -6.75
CA THR A 71 20.50 -1.81 -6.91
C THR A 71 19.74 -2.56 -7.99
N LEU A 72 20.39 -2.86 -9.10
CA LEU A 72 19.80 -3.62 -10.21
C LEU A 72 19.48 -5.05 -9.79
N LEU A 73 20.42 -5.75 -9.15
CA LEU A 73 20.23 -7.11 -8.63
C LEU A 73 19.10 -7.19 -7.60
N TYR A 74 19.04 -6.23 -6.66
CA TYR A 74 17.96 -6.15 -5.69
C TYR A 74 16.61 -5.92 -6.38
N SER A 75 16.56 -5.04 -7.38
CA SER A 75 15.34 -4.71 -8.11
C SER A 75 14.81 -5.92 -8.89
N ILE A 76 15.71 -6.67 -9.58
CA ILE A 76 15.35 -7.93 -10.25
C ILE A 76 14.78 -8.93 -9.24
N ARG A 77 15.47 -9.17 -8.12
CA ARG A 77 14.98 -10.07 -7.06
C ARG A 77 13.62 -9.62 -6.54
N ARG A 78 13.44 -8.33 -6.26
CA ARG A 78 12.20 -7.78 -5.73
C ARG A 78 11.02 -8.01 -6.68
N VAL A 79 11.22 -7.71 -7.96
CA VAL A 79 10.18 -7.80 -9.00
C VAL A 79 9.84 -9.24 -9.36
N THR A 80 10.85 -10.11 -9.48
CA THR A 80 10.69 -11.46 -10.05
C THR A 80 10.54 -12.58 -9.02
N MET A 81 10.71 -12.29 -7.72
CA MET A 81 10.61 -13.29 -6.64
C MET A 81 9.72 -12.87 -5.48
N LEU A 82 9.84 -11.61 -5.01
CA LEU A 82 9.22 -11.19 -3.76
C LEU A 82 7.86 -10.53 -3.95
N ASN A 83 7.63 -9.84 -5.06
CA ASN A 83 6.35 -9.21 -5.35
C ASN A 83 5.36 -10.24 -5.88
N ARG A 84 4.11 -10.22 -5.40
CA ARG A 84 3.05 -11.15 -5.86
C ARG A 84 2.79 -11.08 -7.37
N GLY A 85 3.09 -9.95 -8.01
CA GLY A 85 2.95 -9.75 -9.46
C GLY A 85 4.01 -10.45 -10.33
N TYR A 86 4.93 -11.22 -9.76
CA TYR A 86 6.01 -11.87 -10.52
C TYR A 86 5.51 -12.87 -11.58
N LYS A 87 4.31 -13.43 -11.40
CA LYS A 87 3.64 -14.34 -12.34
C LYS A 87 2.84 -13.63 -13.44
N THR A 88 2.72 -12.30 -13.37
CA THR A 88 1.87 -11.53 -14.29
C THR A 88 2.74 -10.85 -15.33
N PRO A 89 2.71 -11.28 -16.61
CA PRO A 89 3.53 -10.69 -17.66
C PRO A 89 2.98 -9.34 -18.15
N GLY A 90 3.86 -8.50 -18.71
CA GLY A 90 3.50 -7.32 -19.49
C GLY A 90 2.96 -7.66 -20.87
N ILE A 91 3.14 -6.74 -21.83
CA ILE A 91 2.78 -6.96 -23.25
C ILE A 91 3.75 -7.91 -23.96
N ASP A 92 4.95 -8.08 -23.42
CA ASP A 92 6.02 -8.95 -23.91
C ASP A 92 5.82 -10.43 -23.54
N GLY A 93 4.83 -10.74 -22.71
CA GLY A 93 4.59 -12.10 -22.21
C GLY A 93 5.67 -12.65 -21.28
N MET A 94 6.71 -11.87 -20.96
CA MET A 94 7.89 -12.33 -20.23
C MET A 94 7.58 -12.64 -18.76
N ILE A 95 8.00 -13.83 -18.30
CA ILE A 95 8.01 -14.27 -16.90
C ILE A 95 9.35 -14.94 -16.63
N LEU A 96 10.04 -14.58 -15.54
CA LEU A 96 11.32 -15.18 -15.16
C LEU A 96 11.12 -16.15 -13.98
N LYS A 97 11.34 -17.43 -14.25
CA LYS A 97 11.11 -18.51 -13.27
C LYS A 97 12.42 -19.00 -12.63
N SER A 98 13.51 -19.02 -13.38
CA SER A 98 14.80 -19.59 -12.98
C SER A 98 15.84 -18.53 -12.58
N HIS A 99 16.89 -18.96 -11.90
CA HIS A 99 18.02 -18.08 -11.56
C HIS A 99 18.84 -17.66 -12.80
N PRO A 100 19.17 -18.55 -13.73
CA PRO A 100 19.84 -18.20 -14.99
C PRO A 100 19.12 -17.10 -15.78
N GLU A 101 17.79 -17.20 -15.93
CA GLU A 101 16.98 -16.17 -16.62
C GLU A 101 17.11 -14.79 -15.95
N ARG A 102 17.13 -14.74 -14.62
CA ARG A 102 17.31 -13.49 -13.86
C ARG A 102 18.71 -12.91 -14.04
N MET A 103 19.74 -13.77 -14.11
CA MET A 103 21.10 -13.33 -14.36
C MET A 103 21.30 -12.86 -15.80
N ALA A 104 20.68 -13.51 -16.77
CA ALA A 104 20.67 -13.05 -18.16
C ALA A 104 20.01 -11.66 -18.27
N LEU A 105 18.87 -11.44 -17.60
CA LEU A 105 18.26 -10.12 -17.52
C LEU A 105 19.23 -9.10 -16.88
N PHE A 106 19.92 -9.47 -15.79
CA PHE A 106 20.89 -8.57 -15.14
C PHE A 106 21.99 -8.12 -16.11
N TYR A 107 22.64 -9.04 -16.82
CA TYR A 107 23.72 -8.71 -17.76
C TYR A 107 23.22 -7.88 -18.93
N ASN A 108 22.02 -8.20 -19.45
CA ASN A 108 21.39 -7.44 -20.52
C ASN A 108 21.12 -5.98 -20.08
N LEU A 109 20.50 -5.78 -18.91
CA LEU A 109 20.18 -4.44 -18.42
C LEU A 109 21.44 -3.64 -18.02
N LYS A 110 22.48 -4.33 -17.55
CA LYS A 110 23.77 -3.72 -17.22
C LYS A 110 24.49 -3.23 -18.48
N SER A 111 24.48 -3.99 -19.57
CA SER A 111 25.16 -3.60 -20.81
C SER A 111 24.49 -2.43 -21.53
N HIS A 112 23.16 -2.34 -21.51
CA HIS A 112 22.43 -1.25 -22.17
C HIS A 112 22.32 0.00 -21.29
N GLY A 113 22.30 -0.16 -19.96
CA GLY A 113 22.17 0.93 -19.00
C GLY A 113 20.78 1.58 -19.01
N ILE A 114 20.46 2.25 -17.90
CA ILE A 114 19.14 2.86 -17.66
C ILE A 114 18.87 4.08 -18.58
N ASN A 115 19.89 4.79 -19.01
CA ASN A 115 19.75 6.02 -19.79
C ASN A 115 19.33 5.77 -21.26
N GLN A 116 19.67 4.60 -21.82
CA GLN A 116 19.33 4.22 -23.19
C GLN A 116 18.03 3.43 -23.29
N TYR A 117 17.41 3.16 -22.15
CA TYR A 117 16.20 2.35 -22.10
C TYR A 117 14.98 3.08 -22.67
N GLU A 118 14.25 2.39 -23.55
CA GLU A 118 12.97 2.82 -24.10
C GLU A 118 11.84 1.97 -23.53
N PRO A 119 10.93 2.59 -22.74
CA PRO A 119 9.78 1.89 -22.18
C PRO A 119 8.83 1.32 -23.23
N LEU A 120 8.20 0.20 -22.89
CA LEU A 120 7.11 -0.35 -23.68
C LEU A 120 5.74 0.11 -23.10
N PRO A 121 4.69 0.18 -23.95
CA PRO A 121 3.35 0.45 -23.46
C PRO A 121 2.90 -0.57 -22.42
N VAL A 122 2.07 -0.16 -21.45
CA VAL A 122 1.56 -1.09 -20.44
C VAL A 122 0.42 -1.93 -21.00
N ARG A 123 0.29 -3.18 -20.55
CA ARG A 123 -0.85 -4.03 -20.87
C ARG A 123 -2.06 -3.61 -20.03
N ARG A 124 -3.11 -3.10 -20.67
CA ARG A 124 -4.34 -2.68 -19.99
C ARG A 124 -5.21 -3.89 -19.64
N VAL A 125 -5.62 -3.97 -18.39
CA VAL A 125 -6.63 -4.91 -17.90
C VAL A 125 -7.65 -4.17 -17.03
N TYR A 126 -8.88 -4.68 -16.97
CA TYR A 126 -9.93 -4.07 -16.17
C TYR A 126 -10.29 -4.99 -15.00
N ILE A 127 -10.38 -4.42 -13.80
CA ILE A 127 -10.81 -5.11 -12.58
C ILE A 127 -12.15 -4.54 -12.15
N ASP A 128 -13.11 -5.39 -11.83
CA ASP A 128 -14.42 -4.96 -11.38
C ASP A 128 -14.34 -4.26 -10.01
N LYS A 129 -14.91 -3.06 -9.95
CA LYS A 129 -15.15 -2.36 -8.69
C LYS A 129 -16.45 -2.88 -8.07
N THR A 130 -16.56 -2.72 -6.76
CA THR A 130 -17.74 -3.14 -5.98
C THR A 130 -19.04 -2.43 -6.34
N ASN A 131 -18.96 -1.31 -7.05
CA ASN A 131 -20.11 -0.53 -7.55
C ASN A 131 -20.45 -0.86 -9.02
N GLY A 132 -19.98 -1.97 -9.57
CA GLY A 132 -20.20 -2.37 -10.96
C GLY A 132 -19.34 -1.65 -12.00
N LYS A 133 -18.65 -0.57 -11.63
CA LYS A 133 -17.70 0.11 -12.51
C LYS A 133 -16.39 -0.68 -12.62
N LYS A 134 -15.66 -0.55 -13.71
CA LYS A 134 -14.35 -1.18 -13.89
C LYS A 134 -13.21 -0.23 -13.53
N ARG A 135 -12.14 -0.77 -12.92
CA ARG A 135 -10.89 -0.05 -12.67
C ARG A 135 -9.87 -0.45 -13.72
N PRO A 136 -9.34 0.47 -14.51
CA PRO A 136 -8.25 0.16 -15.43
C PRO A 136 -6.95 -0.08 -14.64
N LEU A 137 -6.22 -1.13 -14.99
CA LEU A 137 -4.86 -1.39 -14.52
C LEU A 137 -3.93 -1.47 -15.72
N GLY A 138 -2.78 -0.80 -15.63
CA GLY A 138 -1.68 -0.92 -16.58
C GLY A 138 -0.60 -1.83 -16.02
N ILE A 139 -0.31 -2.94 -16.68
CA ILE A 139 0.72 -3.89 -16.27
C ILE A 139 1.97 -3.65 -17.11
N PRO A 140 3.05 -3.04 -16.55
CA PRO A 140 4.31 -2.85 -17.26
C PRO A 140 5.02 -4.18 -17.49
N THR A 141 5.96 -4.22 -18.43
CA THR A 141 6.87 -5.35 -18.62
C THR A 141 7.71 -5.63 -17.38
N ILE A 142 8.31 -6.81 -17.29
CA ILE A 142 9.23 -7.11 -16.17
C ILE A 142 10.42 -6.14 -16.18
N THR A 143 10.95 -5.83 -17.36
CA THR A 143 12.05 -4.87 -17.53
C THR A 143 11.66 -3.48 -17.03
N ASP A 144 10.50 -2.96 -17.44
CA ASP A 144 9.99 -1.68 -16.93
C ASP A 144 9.87 -1.68 -15.40
N ARG A 145 9.27 -2.75 -14.84
CA ARG A 145 9.14 -2.87 -13.38
C ARG A 145 10.49 -2.88 -12.66
N VAL A 146 11.51 -3.52 -13.23
CA VAL A 146 12.86 -3.51 -12.66
C VAL A 146 13.46 -2.11 -12.67
N TYR A 147 13.41 -1.40 -13.80
CA TYR A 147 13.91 -0.03 -13.86
C TYR A 147 13.06 0.95 -13.03
N GLN A 148 11.74 0.78 -12.98
CA GLN A 148 10.89 1.55 -12.07
C GLN A 148 11.26 1.33 -10.60
N MET A 149 11.64 0.11 -10.22
CA MET A 149 12.13 -0.18 -8.86
C MET A 149 13.47 0.51 -8.58
N VAL A 150 14.41 0.47 -9.53
CA VAL A 150 15.71 1.19 -9.43
C VAL A 150 15.47 2.69 -9.24
N VAL A 151 14.61 3.29 -10.08
CA VAL A 151 14.25 4.72 -10.00
C VAL A 151 13.55 5.05 -8.68
N SER A 152 12.63 4.20 -8.22
CA SER A 152 11.94 4.39 -6.94
C SER A 152 12.92 4.41 -5.76
N LEU A 153 13.91 3.52 -5.74
CA LEU A 153 14.94 3.48 -4.69
C LEU A 153 15.79 4.75 -4.63
N ALA A 154 16.04 5.40 -5.78
CA ALA A 154 16.80 6.64 -5.86
C ALA A 154 15.95 7.89 -5.58
N LEU A 155 14.66 7.85 -5.93
CA LEU A 155 13.75 8.99 -5.78
C LEU A 155 13.18 9.10 -4.36
N GLU A 156 12.76 7.96 -3.78
CA GLU A 156 12.04 7.93 -2.50
C GLU A 156 12.75 8.67 -1.35
N PRO A 157 14.06 8.47 -1.07
CA PRO A 157 14.73 9.17 0.03
C PRO A 157 14.75 10.69 -0.12
N ARG A 158 14.78 11.19 -1.36
CA ARG A 158 14.70 12.62 -1.66
C ARG A 158 13.31 13.18 -1.35
N VAL A 159 12.28 12.59 -1.94
CA VAL A 159 10.92 13.13 -1.83
C VAL A 159 10.31 12.91 -0.44
N GLU A 160 10.77 11.88 0.29
CA GLU A 160 10.33 11.64 1.67
C GLU A 160 10.73 12.80 2.62
N VAL A 161 11.79 13.54 2.31
CA VAL A 161 12.20 14.73 3.06
C VAL A 161 11.18 15.87 2.90
N SER A 162 10.59 16.02 1.71
CA SER A 162 9.67 17.12 1.37
C SER A 162 8.19 16.79 1.56
N PHE A 163 7.82 15.53 1.76
CA PHE A 163 6.41 15.14 1.91
C PHE A 163 5.77 15.66 3.19
N GLU A 164 4.53 16.14 3.07
CA GLU A 164 3.76 16.65 4.19
C GLU A 164 3.61 15.62 5.32
N PRO A 165 3.62 16.05 6.56
CA PRO A 165 3.44 15.17 7.73
C PRO A 165 2.05 14.56 7.84
N CYS A 166 1.07 15.14 7.20
CA CYS A 166 -0.32 14.69 7.14
C CYS A 166 -0.61 13.66 6.05
N SER A 167 0.39 13.33 5.19
CA SER A 167 0.29 12.32 4.14
C SER A 167 0.81 10.96 4.62
N TYR A 168 0.06 9.88 4.36
CA TYR A 168 0.33 8.53 4.89
C TYR A 168 0.40 7.43 3.83
N GLY A 169 -0.39 7.50 2.76
CA GLY A 169 -0.45 6.47 1.73
C GLY A 169 0.85 6.32 0.94
N PHE A 170 1.23 5.09 0.62
CA PHE A 170 2.42 4.75 -0.19
C PHE A 170 3.77 5.29 0.34
N ARG A 171 3.82 5.70 1.59
CA ARG A 171 5.04 6.20 2.24
C ARG A 171 5.65 5.17 3.17
N PRO A 172 6.98 5.11 3.27
CA PRO A 172 7.65 4.17 4.16
C PRO A 172 7.26 4.42 5.62
N MET A 173 7.10 3.32 6.37
CA MET A 173 6.75 3.31 7.80
C MET A 173 5.40 3.97 8.17
N ARG A 174 4.64 4.47 7.24
CA ARG A 174 3.31 5.04 7.46
C ARG A 174 2.22 4.03 7.08
N SER A 175 1.13 4.05 7.82
CA SER A 175 0.03 3.07 7.67
C SER A 175 -1.34 3.73 7.79
N ALA A 176 -2.39 3.01 7.35
CA ALA A 176 -3.77 3.42 7.58
C ALA A 176 -4.07 3.65 9.07
N GLY A 177 -3.48 2.83 9.96
CA GLY A 177 -3.63 3.01 11.39
C GLY A 177 -3.06 4.33 11.91
N ASN A 178 -1.90 4.77 11.41
CA ASN A 178 -1.35 6.08 11.77
C ASN A 178 -2.26 7.23 11.32
N ALA A 179 -2.86 7.12 10.12
CA ALA A 179 -3.83 8.08 9.62
C ALA A 179 -5.08 8.14 10.52
N LEU A 180 -5.65 6.99 10.87
CA LEU A 180 -6.81 6.88 11.78
C LEU A 180 -6.49 7.44 13.17
N ALA A 181 -5.32 7.12 13.73
CA ALA A 181 -4.87 7.65 15.01
C ALA A 181 -4.73 9.18 14.98
N LYS A 182 -4.29 9.73 13.84
CA LYS A 182 -4.19 11.18 13.66
C LYS A 182 -5.56 11.84 13.57
N ILE A 183 -6.50 11.25 12.84
CA ILE A 183 -7.91 11.72 12.79
C ILE A 183 -8.50 11.71 14.20
N HIS A 184 -8.37 10.59 14.93
CA HIS A 184 -8.86 10.49 16.30
C HIS A 184 -8.27 11.58 17.21
N ARG A 185 -6.98 11.90 17.08
CA ARG A 185 -6.32 12.97 17.84
C ARG A 185 -6.91 14.36 17.52
N TYR A 186 -7.24 14.63 16.26
CA TYR A 186 -7.80 15.91 15.84
C TYR A 186 -9.28 16.09 16.20
N THR A 187 -10.05 14.99 16.25
CA THR A 187 -11.49 15.00 16.57
C THR A 187 -11.78 14.80 18.04
N ARG A 188 -10.78 14.39 18.83
CA ARG A 188 -10.93 14.16 20.27
C ARG A 188 -11.53 15.38 20.98
N ARG A 189 -12.48 15.14 21.90
CA ARG A 189 -13.19 16.17 22.68
C ARG A 189 -13.97 17.17 21.81
N GLY A 190 -14.35 16.81 20.59
CA GLY A 190 -15.14 17.69 19.71
C GLY A 190 -14.37 18.87 19.11
N ASN A 191 -13.05 18.85 19.13
CA ASN A 191 -12.22 19.98 18.65
C ASN A 191 -12.47 20.37 17.19
N ARG A 192 -12.83 19.40 16.33
CA ARG A 192 -13.10 19.60 14.91
C ARG A 192 -14.28 18.73 14.51
N PRO A 193 -15.51 19.21 14.73
CA PRO A 193 -16.73 18.40 14.54
C PRO A 193 -17.23 18.33 13.10
N TRP A 194 -16.65 19.08 12.17
CA TRP A 194 -17.03 19.09 10.76
C TRP A 194 -15.94 18.49 9.91
N ILE A 195 -16.34 17.62 9.01
CA ILE A 195 -15.44 16.84 8.15
C ILE A 195 -15.77 17.14 6.71
N PHE A 196 -14.78 17.61 5.97
CA PHE A 196 -14.81 17.63 4.51
C PHE A 196 -14.16 16.33 4.02
N GLU A 197 -14.96 15.45 3.41
CA GLU A 197 -14.52 14.23 2.76
C GLU A 197 -14.19 14.54 1.31
N GLY A 198 -12.93 14.45 0.90
CA GLY A 198 -12.49 14.75 -0.46
C GLY A 198 -12.08 13.49 -1.23
N ASP A 199 -12.56 13.36 -2.45
CA ASP A 199 -12.17 12.31 -3.41
C ASP A 199 -11.87 12.97 -4.76
N PHE A 200 -10.69 12.72 -5.31
CA PHE A 200 -10.33 13.21 -6.64
C PHE A 200 -10.98 12.34 -7.71
N LYS A 201 -11.61 12.97 -8.71
CA LYS A 201 -12.18 12.27 -9.85
C LYS A 201 -11.05 11.66 -10.69
N SER A 202 -10.97 10.32 -10.71
CA SER A 202 -9.98 9.57 -11.51
C SER A 202 -8.51 10.01 -11.34
N CYS A 203 -8.09 10.37 -10.13
CA CYS A 203 -6.80 11.00 -9.81
C CYS A 203 -5.61 10.47 -10.64
N PHE A 204 -5.42 9.14 -10.67
CA PHE A 204 -4.30 8.54 -11.41
C PHE A 204 -4.41 8.68 -12.93
N ASP A 205 -5.59 8.93 -13.48
CA ASP A 205 -5.83 9.01 -14.92
C ASP A 205 -5.79 10.46 -15.45
N THR A 206 -5.82 11.48 -14.55
CA THR A 206 -5.91 12.91 -14.92
C THR A 206 -4.74 13.78 -14.45
N LEU A 207 -3.79 13.22 -13.68
CA LEU A 207 -2.64 13.98 -13.21
C LEU A 207 -1.83 14.57 -14.36
N ASN A 208 -1.58 15.89 -14.30
CA ASN A 208 -0.81 16.62 -15.29
C ASN A 208 0.66 16.16 -15.31
N HIS A 209 1.15 15.70 -16.48
CA HIS A 209 2.53 15.24 -16.65
C HIS A 209 3.57 16.33 -16.43
N ASP A 210 3.31 17.55 -16.92
CA ASP A 210 4.26 18.66 -16.79
C ASP A 210 4.41 19.09 -15.34
N TRP A 211 3.29 19.06 -14.58
CA TRP A 211 3.33 19.30 -13.13
C TRP A 211 4.18 18.25 -12.41
N ILE A 212 3.97 16.96 -12.68
CA ILE A 212 4.80 15.89 -12.10
C ILE A 212 6.28 16.13 -12.42
N LEU A 213 6.59 16.39 -13.69
CA LEU A 213 7.96 16.61 -14.14
C LEU A 213 8.58 17.88 -13.54
N LYS A 214 7.79 18.93 -13.33
CA LYS A 214 8.23 20.16 -12.64
C LYS A 214 8.65 19.84 -11.19
N GLN A 215 7.85 19.08 -10.46
CA GLN A 215 8.15 18.69 -9.07
C GLN A 215 9.40 17.80 -8.94
N LEU A 216 9.72 17.00 -9.94
CA LEU A 216 10.96 16.21 -9.97
C LEU A 216 12.22 17.06 -10.13
N GLY A 217 12.11 18.31 -10.55
CA GLY A 217 13.24 19.22 -10.75
C GLY A 217 14.35 18.58 -11.61
N ASN A 218 15.58 18.55 -11.07
CA ASN A 218 16.77 18.02 -11.75
C ASN A 218 17.08 16.56 -11.38
N PHE A 219 16.05 15.72 -11.10
CA PHE A 219 16.25 14.31 -10.82
C PHE A 219 16.92 13.58 -12.00
N PRO A 220 17.98 12.77 -11.77
CA PRO A 220 18.77 12.20 -12.88
C PRO A 220 17.97 11.32 -13.86
N ALA A 221 16.96 10.59 -13.39
CA ALA A 221 16.13 9.74 -14.24
C ALA A 221 14.80 10.42 -14.69
N LYS A 222 14.70 11.76 -14.61
CA LYS A 222 13.50 12.51 -15.01
C LYS A 222 13.04 12.20 -16.43
N LYS A 223 14.00 12.13 -17.40
CA LYS A 223 13.69 11.80 -18.80
C LYS A 223 13.07 10.40 -18.94
N LEU A 224 13.53 9.41 -18.18
CA LEU A 224 12.96 8.07 -18.19
C LEU A 224 11.55 8.06 -17.58
N ILE A 225 11.32 8.80 -16.51
CA ILE A 225 9.96 8.98 -15.96
C ILE A 225 9.04 9.59 -17.02
N GLN A 226 9.47 10.62 -17.72
CA GLN A 226 8.70 11.23 -18.81
C GLN A 226 8.35 10.22 -19.91
N LYS A 227 9.30 9.35 -20.29
CA LYS A 227 9.04 8.29 -21.26
C LYS A 227 7.99 7.29 -20.76
N TRP A 228 8.01 6.91 -19.47
CA TRP A 228 6.96 6.04 -18.90
C TRP A 228 5.59 6.70 -18.87
N LEU A 229 5.51 7.96 -18.54
CA LEU A 229 4.25 8.71 -18.54
C LEU A 229 3.62 8.75 -19.94
N LYS A 230 4.45 8.87 -20.99
CA LYS A 230 4.04 8.94 -22.40
C LYS A 230 3.99 7.59 -23.14
N ALA A 231 4.38 6.48 -22.50
CA ALA A 231 4.47 5.17 -23.15
C ALA A 231 3.12 4.60 -23.61
N GLY A 232 2.02 5.10 -23.08
CA GLY A 232 0.68 4.65 -23.42
C GLY A 232 0.33 3.25 -22.91
N TYR A 233 -0.77 2.72 -23.42
CA TYR A 233 -1.22 1.37 -23.07
C TYR A 233 -1.75 0.60 -24.28
N LEU A 234 -1.62 -0.72 -24.22
CA LEU A 234 -2.16 -1.64 -25.19
C LEU A 234 -3.45 -2.28 -24.65
N TYR A 235 -4.55 -2.13 -25.39
CA TYR A 235 -5.82 -2.77 -25.08
C TYR A 235 -6.44 -3.32 -26.37
N ASN A 236 -6.88 -4.58 -26.37
CA ASN A 236 -7.40 -5.27 -27.56
C ASN A 236 -6.53 -5.08 -28.81
N ASN A 237 -5.21 -5.19 -28.64
CA ASN A 237 -4.19 -4.98 -29.69
C ASN A 237 -4.13 -3.57 -30.28
N MET A 238 -4.84 -2.59 -29.72
CA MET A 238 -4.73 -1.19 -30.11
C MET A 238 -3.87 -0.42 -29.11
N LEU A 239 -2.93 0.38 -29.63
CA LEU A 239 -2.13 1.30 -28.84
C LEU A 239 -2.92 2.59 -28.60
N ASN A 240 -3.00 2.98 -27.33
CA ASN A 240 -3.56 4.25 -26.90
C ASN A 240 -2.45 5.07 -26.25
N LEU A 241 -2.22 6.26 -26.74
CA LEU A 241 -1.28 7.21 -26.15
C LEU A 241 -1.89 7.82 -24.87
N THR A 242 -1.02 8.34 -24.00
CA THR A 242 -1.45 9.01 -22.75
C THR A 242 -0.75 10.36 -22.65
N ASP A 243 -1.55 11.43 -22.60
CA ASP A 243 -1.07 12.81 -22.44
C ASP A 243 -1.19 13.28 -20.98
N GLU A 244 -1.96 12.56 -20.18
CA GLU A 244 -2.16 12.79 -18.75
C GLU A 244 -2.24 11.49 -17.96
N GLY A 245 -2.12 11.58 -16.65
CA GLY A 245 -2.24 10.45 -15.72
C GLY A 245 -0.96 9.63 -15.56
N THR A 246 -1.01 8.71 -14.60
CA THR A 246 0.05 7.72 -14.35
C THR A 246 -0.54 6.31 -14.45
N PRO A 247 0.15 5.34 -15.08
CA PRO A 247 -0.38 3.97 -15.20
C PRO A 247 -0.66 3.37 -13.82
N GLN A 248 -1.93 3.05 -13.53
CA GLN A 248 -2.28 2.32 -12.30
C GLN A 248 -1.68 0.91 -12.38
N GLY A 249 -0.65 0.62 -11.57
CA GLY A 249 0.03 -0.69 -11.53
C GLY A 249 1.54 -0.62 -11.76
N GLY A 250 2.08 0.53 -12.15
CA GLY A 250 3.53 0.79 -12.15
C GLY A 250 4.09 0.87 -10.74
N ILE A 251 5.35 0.46 -10.56
CA ILE A 251 6.04 0.49 -9.25
C ILE A 251 6.35 1.93 -8.82
N VAL A 252 6.65 2.81 -9.76
CA VAL A 252 6.97 4.22 -9.49
C VAL A 252 5.71 5.10 -9.37
N SER A 253 4.57 4.68 -9.92
CA SER A 253 3.34 5.50 -9.96
C SER A 253 2.85 5.97 -8.59
N PRO A 254 2.89 5.16 -7.50
CA PRO A 254 2.48 5.63 -6.17
C PRO A 254 3.35 6.78 -5.63
N ILE A 255 4.67 6.76 -5.91
CA ILE A 255 5.57 7.85 -5.51
C ILE A 255 5.27 9.09 -6.33
N LEU A 256 5.09 8.96 -7.65
CA LEU A 256 4.76 10.08 -8.54
C LEU A 256 3.41 10.72 -8.18
N ALA A 257 2.41 9.92 -7.82
CA ALA A 257 1.14 10.44 -7.33
C ALA A 257 1.32 11.25 -6.03
N ASN A 258 2.12 10.76 -5.08
CA ASN A 258 2.41 11.53 -3.87
C ASN A 258 3.19 12.82 -4.18
N VAL A 259 4.16 12.79 -5.10
CA VAL A 259 4.89 13.97 -5.57
C VAL A 259 3.92 15.00 -6.18
N ALA A 260 3.00 14.56 -7.02
CA ALA A 260 2.00 15.44 -7.64
C ALA A 260 1.04 16.06 -6.63
N LEU A 261 0.66 15.29 -5.60
CA LEU A 261 -0.32 15.69 -4.58
C LEU A 261 0.31 16.42 -3.38
N THR A 262 1.62 16.64 -3.35
CA THR A 262 2.28 17.43 -2.31
C THR A 262 1.87 18.91 -2.40
N GLY A 263 1.76 19.61 -1.24
CA GLY A 263 1.35 20.99 -1.15
C GLY A 263 -0.14 21.20 -0.86
N LEU A 264 -0.88 20.14 -0.54
CA LEU A 264 -2.30 20.25 -0.16
C LEU A 264 -2.48 20.91 1.21
N ASP A 265 -1.53 20.75 2.13
CA ASP A 265 -1.50 21.45 3.41
C ASP A 265 -1.17 22.94 3.24
N GLU A 266 -0.27 23.30 2.32
CA GLU A 266 0.03 24.68 1.95
C GLU A 266 -1.20 25.39 1.36
N ALA A 267 -1.95 24.73 0.47
CA ALA A 267 -3.19 25.27 -0.12
C ALA A 267 -4.28 25.56 0.94
N LEU A 268 -4.18 24.96 2.12
CA LEU A 268 -5.09 25.12 3.25
C LEU A 268 -4.49 25.99 4.38
N ASP A 269 -3.38 26.64 4.17
CA ASP A 269 -2.63 27.41 5.18
C ASP A 269 -2.40 26.61 6.47
N ILE A 270 -2.04 25.32 6.32
CA ILE A 270 -1.79 24.44 7.45
C ILE A 270 -0.33 24.59 7.91
N GLU A 271 -0.14 25.26 9.01
CA GLU A 271 1.15 25.42 9.65
C GLU A 271 1.32 24.53 10.88
N TYR A 272 2.56 24.11 11.10
CA TYR A 272 2.93 23.27 12.23
C TYR A 272 3.95 23.98 13.11
N THR A 273 3.51 24.37 14.28
CA THR A 273 4.35 25.07 15.27
C THR A 273 5.12 24.07 16.12
N LYS A 274 6.42 24.29 16.24
CA LYS A 274 7.29 23.52 17.12
C LYS A 274 7.04 23.93 18.57
N ARG A 275 6.56 23.00 19.40
CA ARG A 275 6.36 23.22 20.85
C ARG A 275 7.24 22.28 21.66
N ARG A 276 7.97 22.85 22.61
CA ARG A 276 8.72 22.06 23.59
C ARG A 276 7.72 21.37 24.52
N HIS A 277 7.77 20.03 24.61
CA HIS A 277 6.87 19.25 25.46
C HIS A 277 7.47 19.05 26.85
N ASN A 278 8.78 18.77 26.90
CA ASN A 278 9.63 18.75 28.09
C ASN A 278 11.07 19.06 27.66
N GLN A 279 12.02 19.04 28.59
CA GLN A 279 13.42 19.35 28.28
C GLN A 279 14.07 18.39 27.24
N TYR A 280 13.45 17.22 27.02
CA TYR A 280 13.98 16.17 26.13
C TYR A 280 13.16 15.93 24.87
N SER A 281 11.99 16.57 24.73
CA SER A 281 11.11 16.29 23.59
C SER A 281 10.43 17.52 23.04
N THR A 282 10.39 17.57 21.72
CA THR A 282 9.68 18.59 20.97
C THR A 282 8.55 17.93 20.18
N ASN A 283 7.38 18.51 20.22
CA ASN A 283 6.24 18.11 19.41
C ASN A 283 5.88 19.22 18.43
N TYR A 284 5.37 18.83 17.27
CA TYR A 284 4.77 19.75 16.31
C TYR A 284 3.25 19.75 16.49
N VAL A 285 2.68 20.92 16.63
CA VAL A 285 1.24 21.13 16.84
C VAL A 285 0.69 21.92 15.68
N ASN A 286 -0.38 21.44 15.08
CA ASN A 286 -1.17 22.19 14.11
C ASN A 286 -2.11 23.13 14.89
N LEU A 287 -1.90 24.43 14.75
CA LEU A 287 -2.73 25.50 15.33
C LEU A 287 -3.67 26.13 14.30
N SER A 288 -3.53 25.76 13.04
CA SER A 288 -4.26 26.32 11.91
C SER A 288 -5.77 26.03 12.02
N ARG A 289 -6.55 26.77 11.25
CA ARG A 289 -7.99 26.61 11.10
C ARG A 289 -8.37 25.19 10.70
N TYR A 290 -7.62 24.63 9.75
CA TYR A 290 -7.81 23.30 9.19
C TYR A 290 -6.82 22.27 9.75
N ALA A 291 -7.23 21.01 9.73
CA ALA A 291 -6.33 19.89 9.92
C ALA A 291 -6.64 18.83 8.87
N MET A 292 -5.62 18.30 8.21
CA MET A 292 -5.78 17.36 7.12
C MET A 292 -5.15 16.01 7.44
N VAL A 293 -5.75 14.95 6.88
CA VAL A 293 -5.17 13.61 6.81
C VAL A 293 -5.39 13.06 5.41
N ARG A 294 -4.30 12.80 4.69
CA ARG A 294 -4.32 12.25 3.33
C ARG A 294 -3.72 10.84 3.30
N TYR A 295 -4.35 9.94 2.58
CA TYR A 295 -3.86 8.59 2.32
C TYR A 295 -3.89 8.31 0.82
N ALA A 296 -2.81 8.58 0.12
CA ALA A 296 -2.74 8.61 -1.34
C ALA A 296 -3.72 9.65 -1.92
N ASP A 297 -4.70 9.21 -2.69
CA ASP A 297 -5.77 9.99 -3.30
C ASP A 297 -6.96 10.25 -2.36
N ASP A 298 -7.16 9.45 -1.31
CA ASP A 298 -8.20 9.67 -0.30
C ASP A 298 -7.74 10.72 0.73
N PHE A 299 -8.54 11.75 1.01
CA PHE A 299 -8.22 12.72 2.05
C PHE A 299 -9.44 13.23 2.81
N VAL A 300 -9.20 13.68 4.03
CA VAL A 300 -10.20 14.34 4.87
C VAL A 300 -9.62 15.60 5.47
N ILE A 301 -10.42 16.67 5.50
CA ILE A 301 -10.10 17.93 6.15
C ILE A 301 -11.05 18.10 7.33
N LEU A 302 -10.47 18.32 8.51
CA LEU A 302 -11.20 18.43 9.76
C LEU A 302 -11.30 19.91 10.12
N CYS A 303 -12.52 20.41 10.24
CA CYS A 303 -12.88 21.81 10.41
C CYS A 303 -13.54 22.08 11.76
N LYS A 304 -13.42 23.31 12.26
CA LYS A 304 -14.04 23.72 13.52
C LYS A 304 -15.50 24.07 13.35
N THR A 305 -15.86 24.70 12.23
CA THR A 305 -17.23 25.10 11.89
C THR A 305 -17.66 24.52 10.55
N LYS A 306 -18.95 24.63 10.23
CA LYS A 306 -19.51 24.21 8.95
C LYS A 306 -19.03 25.13 7.84
N GLU A 307 -18.99 26.43 8.11
CA GLU A 307 -18.51 27.46 7.20
C GLU A 307 -17.05 27.22 6.83
N ASP A 308 -16.21 26.81 7.79
CA ASP A 308 -14.83 26.38 7.48
C ASP A 308 -14.81 25.23 6.47
N ALA A 309 -15.70 24.24 6.63
CA ALA A 309 -15.75 23.10 5.72
C ALA A 309 -16.26 23.52 4.32
N GLU A 310 -17.20 24.44 4.23
CA GLU A 310 -17.70 24.98 2.95
C GLU A 310 -16.63 25.81 2.25
N ASN A 311 -15.81 26.56 2.98
CA ASN A 311 -14.70 27.35 2.47
C ASN A 311 -13.51 26.50 1.92
N VAL A 312 -13.51 25.20 2.13
CA VAL A 312 -12.47 24.31 1.57
C VAL A 312 -12.53 24.27 0.05
N TYR A 313 -13.72 24.30 -0.57
CA TYR A 313 -13.88 24.23 -2.02
C TYR A 313 -13.09 25.32 -2.76
N PRO A 314 -13.31 26.61 -2.51
CA PRO A 314 -12.58 27.68 -3.18
C PRO A 314 -11.08 27.68 -2.89
N LEU A 315 -10.66 27.24 -1.70
CA LEU A 315 -9.24 27.14 -1.35
C LEU A 315 -8.51 26.06 -2.15
N LEU A 316 -9.21 24.98 -2.51
CA LEU A 316 -8.61 23.89 -3.28
C LEU A 316 -8.60 24.14 -4.78
N GLU A 317 -9.39 25.06 -5.31
CA GLU A 317 -9.54 25.27 -6.75
C GLU A 317 -8.21 25.58 -7.48
N PRO A 318 -7.35 26.50 -7.01
CA PRO A 318 -6.05 26.75 -7.62
C PRO A 318 -5.13 25.54 -7.57
N TYR A 319 -5.10 24.86 -6.41
CA TYR A 319 -4.32 23.64 -6.21
C TYR A 319 -4.71 22.53 -7.19
N LEU A 320 -6.02 22.33 -7.41
CA LEU A 320 -6.57 21.31 -8.31
C LEU A 320 -6.26 21.63 -9.77
N SER A 321 -6.47 22.89 -10.17
CA SER A 321 -6.25 23.36 -11.56
C SER A 321 -4.82 23.13 -12.02
N GLU A 322 -3.81 23.49 -11.21
CA GLU A 322 -2.40 23.28 -11.56
C GLU A 322 -2.03 21.81 -11.81
N ARG A 323 -2.75 20.88 -11.15
CA ARG A 323 -2.47 19.44 -11.16
C ARG A 323 -3.30 18.66 -12.15
N GLY A 324 -4.22 19.32 -12.87
CA GLY A 324 -5.21 18.67 -13.75
C GLY A 324 -6.23 17.85 -12.98
N LEU A 325 -6.51 18.20 -11.73
CA LEU A 325 -7.42 17.46 -10.85
C LEU A 325 -8.78 18.15 -10.73
N THR A 326 -9.81 17.35 -10.46
CA THR A 326 -11.13 17.81 -10.07
C THR A 326 -11.65 16.97 -8.91
N LEU A 327 -12.47 17.56 -8.05
CA LEU A 327 -13.16 16.80 -7.00
C LEU A 327 -14.31 15.99 -7.63
N ALA A 328 -14.57 14.79 -7.09
CA ALA A 328 -15.69 13.96 -7.49
C ALA A 328 -16.97 14.44 -6.75
N PRO A 329 -17.97 15.06 -7.46
CA PRO A 329 -19.12 15.67 -6.79
C PRO A 329 -19.98 14.65 -6.02
N ASP A 330 -20.04 13.41 -6.52
CA ASP A 330 -20.80 12.30 -5.95
C ASP A 330 -20.17 11.70 -4.68
N LYS A 331 -18.93 12.08 -4.37
CA LYS A 331 -18.15 11.53 -3.24
C LYS A 331 -17.55 12.57 -2.32
N THR A 332 -17.59 13.85 -2.74
CA THR A 332 -17.12 14.95 -1.89
C THR A 332 -18.27 15.46 -1.05
N MET A 333 -18.13 15.37 0.28
CA MET A 333 -19.23 15.66 1.21
C MET A 333 -18.71 16.41 2.43
N ILE A 334 -19.61 17.21 3.02
CA ILE A 334 -19.40 17.85 4.33
C ILE A 334 -20.29 17.13 5.34
N THR A 335 -19.65 16.43 6.27
CA THR A 335 -20.33 15.57 7.23
C THR A 335 -20.03 16.01 8.67
N PRO A 336 -21.03 16.20 9.54
CA PRO A 336 -20.79 16.41 10.96
C PRO A 336 -20.38 15.07 11.62
N LEU A 337 -19.42 15.13 12.53
CA LEU A 337 -18.81 13.96 13.17
C LEU A 337 -19.80 13.09 13.95
N ASN A 338 -20.93 13.65 14.42
CA ASN A 338 -21.99 12.90 15.10
C ASN A 338 -22.81 12.02 14.14
N LYS A 339 -22.86 12.33 12.85
CA LYS A 339 -23.40 11.44 11.82
C LYS A 339 -22.39 10.35 11.46
N GLY A 340 -21.09 10.68 11.53
CA GLY A 340 -19.99 9.80 11.19
C GLY A 340 -19.71 9.74 9.71
N PHE A 341 -18.46 9.42 9.37
CA PHE A 341 -17.96 9.29 7.99
C PHE A 341 -17.09 8.04 7.83
N ASP A 342 -16.94 7.59 6.60
CA ASP A 342 -16.14 6.41 6.27
C ASP A 342 -14.79 6.81 5.67
N PHE A 343 -13.70 6.36 6.29
CA PHE A 343 -12.34 6.58 5.79
C PHE A 343 -11.50 5.30 5.88
N LEU A 344 -10.84 4.92 4.80
CA LEU A 344 -10.01 3.70 4.69
C LEU A 344 -10.73 2.41 5.13
N GLY A 345 -12.03 2.35 4.95
CA GLY A 345 -12.85 1.20 5.33
C GLY A 345 -13.22 1.11 6.80
N PHE A 346 -13.08 2.22 7.51
CA PHE A 346 -13.54 2.41 8.88
C PHE A 346 -14.55 3.53 8.96
N ASN A 347 -15.57 3.37 9.80
CA ASN A 347 -16.50 4.42 10.19
C ASN A 347 -15.97 5.15 11.43
N ILE A 348 -15.88 6.46 11.37
CA ILE A 348 -15.43 7.33 12.46
C ILE A 348 -16.60 8.21 12.88
N ARG A 349 -17.00 8.11 14.15
CA ARG A 349 -18.20 8.79 14.65
C ARG A 349 -18.04 9.21 16.10
N SER A 350 -18.61 10.36 16.45
CA SER A 350 -18.72 10.79 17.85
C SER A 350 -20.03 10.32 18.48
N TYR A 351 -19.95 9.99 19.76
CA TYR A 351 -21.07 9.54 20.58
C TYR A 351 -21.07 10.34 21.87
N GLN A 352 -22.23 10.83 22.29
CA GLN A 352 -22.41 11.39 23.60
C GLN A 352 -22.48 10.24 24.61
N THR A 353 -21.69 10.31 25.68
CA THR A 353 -21.66 9.34 26.75
C THR A 353 -21.75 10.07 28.09
N ASN A 354 -22.04 9.37 29.20
CA ASN A 354 -22.04 9.93 30.53
C ASN A 354 -20.69 10.57 30.92
N GLN A 355 -19.60 10.17 30.28
CA GLN A 355 -18.24 10.72 30.49
C GLN A 355 -17.87 11.81 29.47
N GLY A 356 -18.84 12.35 28.72
CA GLY A 356 -18.65 13.34 27.67
C GLY A 356 -18.55 12.73 26.26
N LEU A 357 -18.08 13.52 25.30
CA LEU A 357 -18.00 13.15 23.89
C LEU A 357 -16.89 12.13 23.66
N LYS A 358 -17.24 10.97 23.12
CA LYS A 358 -16.31 9.90 22.75
C LYS A 358 -16.33 9.66 21.25
N VAL A 359 -15.17 9.71 20.60
CA VAL A 359 -15.01 9.37 19.18
C VAL A 359 -14.57 7.91 19.07
N LEU A 360 -15.31 7.13 18.27
CA LEU A 360 -15.00 5.72 18.01
C LEU A 360 -14.70 5.53 16.53
N THR A 361 -13.69 4.72 16.27
CA THR A 361 -13.35 4.18 14.94
C THR A 361 -13.72 2.71 14.93
N ARG A 362 -14.58 2.29 14.00
CA ARG A 362 -15.06 0.91 13.85
C ARG A 362 -14.95 0.47 12.39
N PRO A 363 -14.87 -0.83 12.06
CA PRO A 363 -15.03 -1.29 10.68
C PRO A 363 -16.32 -0.76 10.05
N SER A 364 -16.28 -0.25 8.83
CA SER A 364 -17.48 0.27 8.18
C SER A 364 -18.48 -0.84 7.86
N LYS A 365 -19.77 -0.52 7.89
CA LYS A 365 -20.87 -1.49 7.64
C LYS A 365 -20.70 -2.19 6.29
N ASP A 366 -20.29 -1.46 5.27
CA ASP A 366 -20.04 -2.00 3.93
C ASP A 366 -18.89 -3.03 3.94
N ARG A 367 -17.79 -2.75 4.62
CA ARG A 367 -16.67 -3.70 4.75
C ARG A 367 -17.05 -4.96 5.51
N VAL A 368 -17.85 -4.85 6.56
CA VAL A 368 -18.39 -6.00 7.30
C VAL A 368 -19.30 -6.84 6.40
N LYS A 369 -20.19 -6.21 5.63
CA LYS A 369 -21.07 -6.90 4.66
C LYS A 369 -20.26 -7.66 3.61
N ARG A 370 -19.20 -7.04 3.06
CA ARG A 370 -18.29 -7.67 2.08
C ARG A 370 -17.54 -8.85 2.67
N LEU A 371 -17.06 -8.75 3.91
CA LEU A 371 -16.40 -9.85 4.59
C LEU A 371 -17.36 -11.04 4.75
N LYS A 372 -18.58 -10.80 5.21
CA LYS A 372 -19.62 -11.83 5.34
C LYS A 372 -19.91 -12.52 4.00
N ALA A 373 -20.05 -11.74 2.92
CA ALA A 373 -20.25 -12.28 1.58
C ALA A 373 -19.06 -13.14 1.10
N LYS A 374 -17.84 -12.69 1.33
CA LYS A 374 -16.61 -13.42 0.96
C LYS A 374 -16.50 -14.74 1.72
N LEU A 375 -16.75 -14.74 3.03
CA LEU A 375 -16.78 -15.97 3.84
C LEU A 375 -17.86 -16.92 3.35
N LYS A 376 -19.08 -16.44 3.11
CA LYS A 376 -20.18 -17.26 2.54
C LYS A 376 -19.76 -17.90 1.21
N ALA A 377 -19.17 -17.15 0.30
CA ALA A 377 -18.68 -17.66 -0.99
C ALA A 377 -17.61 -18.74 -0.79
N THR A 378 -16.71 -18.60 0.18
CA THR A 378 -15.68 -19.60 0.51
C THR A 378 -16.32 -20.90 1.01
N PHE A 379 -17.28 -20.84 1.94
CA PHE A 379 -18.00 -22.02 2.41
C PHE A 379 -18.82 -22.70 1.29
N LEU A 380 -19.36 -21.93 0.35
CA LEU A 380 -20.08 -22.47 -0.80
C LEU A 380 -19.15 -23.13 -1.83
N LYS A 381 -17.95 -22.62 -2.01
CA LYS A 381 -16.94 -23.19 -2.92
C LYS A 381 -16.56 -24.63 -2.54
N TYR A 382 -16.48 -24.93 -1.25
CA TYR A 382 -16.07 -26.24 -0.72
C TYR A 382 -17.24 -27.12 -0.30
N ARG A 383 -18.35 -27.12 -1.05
CA ARG A 383 -19.57 -27.90 -0.74
C ARG A 383 -19.36 -29.41 -0.72
N SER A 384 -18.43 -29.93 -1.50
CA SER A 384 -18.07 -31.33 -1.63
C SER A 384 -16.70 -31.60 -1.02
N ASP A 385 -16.70 -31.97 0.25
CA ASP A 385 -15.63 -32.65 0.97
C ASP A 385 -14.18 -32.19 0.80
N ASN A 386 -13.88 -30.92 1.16
CA ASN A 386 -12.49 -30.50 1.37
C ASN A 386 -12.37 -29.54 2.56
N ILE A 387 -12.64 -30.06 3.76
CA ILE A 387 -12.66 -29.27 4.99
C ILE A 387 -11.30 -28.61 5.29
N GLY A 388 -10.18 -29.27 5.01
CA GLY A 388 -8.84 -28.69 5.20
C GLY A 388 -8.62 -27.46 4.33
N LYS A 389 -8.98 -27.52 3.03
CA LYS A 389 -8.90 -26.35 2.14
C LYS A 389 -9.88 -25.25 2.53
N LEU A 390 -11.09 -25.62 3.00
CA LEU A 390 -12.05 -24.67 3.53
C LEU A 390 -11.45 -23.89 4.71
N ILE A 391 -10.91 -24.61 5.69
CA ILE A 391 -10.27 -24.03 6.89
C ILE A 391 -9.12 -23.12 6.48
N TYR A 392 -8.25 -23.58 5.59
CA TYR A 392 -7.11 -22.80 5.11
C TYR A 392 -7.54 -21.49 4.44
N ASP A 393 -8.47 -21.53 3.48
CA ASP A 393 -8.94 -20.34 2.77
C ASP A 393 -9.71 -19.38 3.71
N ALA A 394 -10.56 -19.93 4.60
CA ALA A 394 -11.29 -19.13 5.58
C ALA A 394 -10.34 -18.46 6.59
N ASN A 395 -9.34 -19.17 7.10
CA ASN A 395 -8.35 -18.63 8.01
C ASN A 395 -7.55 -17.46 7.37
N ASN A 396 -7.15 -17.60 6.12
CA ASN A 396 -6.47 -16.51 5.40
C ASN A 396 -7.32 -15.22 5.33
N ILE A 397 -8.65 -15.38 5.12
CA ILE A 397 -9.59 -14.26 5.09
C ILE A 397 -9.76 -13.65 6.50
N ILE A 398 -9.99 -14.48 7.51
CA ILE A 398 -10.23 -14.07 8.91
C ILE A 398 -8.99 -13.37 9.46
N ILE A 399 -7.82 -14.01 9.40
CA ILE A 399 -6.55 -13.48 9.94
C ILE A 399 -6.16 -12.19 9.23
N GLY A 400 -6.25 -12.16 7.89
CA GLY A 400 -5.92 -10.97 7.11
C GLY A 400 -6.82 -9.78 7.47
N THR A 401 -8.12 -10.01 7.64
CA THR A 401 -9.08 -8.96 8.01
C THR A 401 -8.92 -8.53 9.47
N ALA A 402 -8.76 -9.48 10.39
CA ALA A 402 -8.54 -9.20 11.81
C ALA A 402 -7.28 -8.36 12.02
N ASN A 403 -6.19 -8.67 11.33
CA ASN A 403 -4.94 -7.91 11.37
C ASN A 403 -5.11 -6.46 10.89
N TYR A 404 -6.00 -6.21 9.93
CA TYR A 404 -6.31 -4.87 9.47
C TYR A 404 -7.23 -4.13 10.47
N TRP A 405 -8.25 -4.79 11.01
CA TRP A 405 -9.25 -4.17 11.87
C TRP A 405 -8.84 -4.03 13.34
N LYS A 406 -7.84 -4.81 13.81
CA LYS A 406 -7.37 -4.75 15.22
C LYS A 406 -6.92 -3.38 15.70
N GLN A 407 -6.68 -2.43 14.78
CA GLN A 407 -6.30 -1.04 15.10
C GLN A 407 -7.49 -0.12 15.39
N SER A 408 -8.69 -0.67 15.52
CA SER A 408 -9.94 0.07 15.78
C SER A 408 -10.77 -0.61 16.87
N ALA A 409 -11.87 0.03 17.30
CA ALA A 409 -12.80 -0.53 18.26
C ALA A 409 -13.66 -1.64 17.64
N SER A 410 -13.04 -2.76 17.27
CA SER A 410 -13.63 -3.82 16.44
C SER A 410 -14.03 -5.09 17.21
N LYS A 411 -13.85 -5.15 18.55
CA LYS A 411 -14.08 -6.40 19.30
C LYS A 411 -15.51 -6.94 19.16
N SER A 412 -16.53 -6.08 19.25
CA SER A 412 -17.92 -6.49 19.02
C SER A 412 -18.14 -7.00 17.58
N THR A 413 -17.54 -6.33 16.60
CA THR A 413 -17.60 -6.78 15.20
C THR A 413 -16.92 -8.13 15.02
N PHE A 414 -15.84 -8.42 15.73
CA PHE A 414 -15.17 -9.73 15.68
C PHE A 414 -16.09 -10.83 16.20
N ASN A 415 -16.77 -10.59 17.33
CA ASN A 415 -17.75 -11.55 17.87
C ASN A 415 -18.93 -11.78 16.89
N ASP A 416 -19.42 -10.71 16.24
CA ASP A 416 -20.49 -10.84 15.23
C ASP A 416 -20.05 -11.64 14.01
N ILE A 417 -18.79 -11.54 13.61
CA ILE A 417 -18.23 -12.35 12.51
C ILE A 417 -18.09 -13.80 12.95
N ASP A 418 -17.60 -14.07 14.16
CA ASP A 418 -17.47 -15.44 14.66
C ASP A 418 -18.83 -16.14 14.76
N ALA A 419 -19.87 -15.45 15.24
CA ALA A 419 -21.25 -15.96 15.26
C ALA A 419 -21.77 -16.25 13.83
N TYR A 420 -21.44 -15.38 12.86
CA TYR A 420 -21.80 -15.61 11.47
C TYR A 420 -21.07 -16.81 10.88
N VAL A 421 -19.76 -16.93 11.13
CA VAL A 421 -18.93 -18.07 10.69
C VAL A 421 -19.45 -19.37 11.30
N TRP A 422 -19.85 -19.35 12.57
CA TRP A 422 -20.52 -20.47 13.23
C TRP A 422 -21.78 -20.91 12.46
N THR A 423 -22.63 -19.97 12.08
CA THR A 423 -23.84 -20.27 11.29
C THR A 423 -23.51 -20.93 9.94
N LEU A 424 -22.45 -20.46 9.26
CA LEU A 424 -21.96 -21.05 8.01
C LEU A 424 -21.42 -22.46 8.24
N THR A 425 -20.64 -22.66 9.29
CA THR A 425 -20.07 -23.95 9.68
C THR A 425 -21.16 -24.99 9.96
N ARG A 426 -22.15 -24.60 10.75
CA ARG A 426 -23.29 -25.49 11.05
C ARG A 426 -24.02 -25.92 9.78
N ARG A 427 -24.34 -24.98 8.89
CA ARG A 427 -24.99 -25.26 7.59
C ARG A 427 -24.15 -26.17 6.70
N TYR A 428 -22.84 -25.95 6.68
CA TYR A 428 -21.90 -26.77 5.93
C TYR A 428 -21.91 -28.22 6.44
N LEU A 429 -21.73 -28.43 7.74
CA LEU A 429 -21.64 -29.76 8.33
C LEU A 429 -22.96 -30.55 8.26
N LEU A 430 -24.11 -29.90 8.47
CA LEU A 430 -25.42 -30.53 8.30
C LEU A 430 -25.68 -31.00 6.86
N ARG A 431 -25.18 -30.25 5.89
CA ARG A 431 -25.25 -30.65 4.47
C ARG A 431 -24.35 -31.83 4.15
N GLN A 432 -23.16 -31.89 4.76
CA GLN A 432 -22.23 -33.01 4.57
C GLN A 432 -22.75 -34.30 5.22
N HIS A 433 -23.56 -34.19 6.26
CA HIS A 433 -24.03 -35.31 7.06
C HIS A 433 -25.53 -35.20 7.35
N PRO A 434 -26.39 -35.31 6.31
CA PRO A 434 -27.85 -35.11 6.48
C PRO A 434 -28.50 -36.14 7.43
N ASN A 435 -27.93 -37.34 7.46
CA ASN A 435 -28.46 -38.47 8.25
C ASN A 435 -27.76 -38.67 9.60
N LYS A 436 -26.95 -37.70 10.07
CA LYS A 436 -26.25 -37.81 11.36
C LYS A 436 -26.79 -36.81 12.37
N SER A 437 -26.84 -37.22 13.65
CA SER A 437 -27.20 -36.31 14.72
C SER A 437 -26.18 -35.21 14.91
N TRP A 438 -26.63 -34.07 15.46
CA TRP A 438 -25.72 -32.97 15.80
C TRP A 438 -24.63 -33.39 16.80
N THR A 439 -24.95 -34.27 17.75
CA THR A 439 -23.98 -34.81 18.71
C THR A 439 -22.85 -35.56 18.00
N TRP A 440 -23.17 -36.40 17.01
CA TRP A 440 -22.16 -37.09 16.21
C TRP A 440 -21.29 -36.12 15.43
N ILE A 441 -21.91 -35.11 14.78
CA ILE A 441 -21.18 -34.06 14.03
C ILE A 441 -20.24 -33.32 14.97
N ARG A 442 -20.73 -32.91 16.14
CA ARG A 442 -19.93 -32.20 17.15
C ARG A 442 -18.71 -33.00 17.56
N ASN A 443 -18.89 -34.24 17.96
CA ASN A 443 -17.81 -35.08 18.43
C ASN A 443 -16.74 -35.34 17.36
N LYS A 444 -17.15 -35.38 16.09
CA LYS A 444 -16.25 -35.59 14.95
C LYS A 444 -15.46 -34.33 14.59
N TYR A 445 -16.10 -33.17 14.54
CA TYR A 445 -15.55 -31.97 13.91
C TYR A 445 -15.13 -30.85 14.87
N PHE A 446 -15.54 -30.91 16.14
CA PHE A 446 -15.19 -29.86 17.10
C PHE A 446 -14.26 -30.39 18.16
N LYS A 447 -13.15 -29.66 18.35
CA LYS A 447 -12.09 -29.99 19.32
C LYS A 447 -11.69 -28.73 20.08
N GLU A 448 -10.90 -28.93 21.13
CA GLU A 448 -10.18 -27.86 21.83
C GLU A 448 -9.12 -27.21 20.96
N ASP A 449 -8.64 -26.04 21.36
CA ASP A 449 -7.58 -25.33 20.68
C ASP A 449 -6.29 -26.16 20.66
N TYR A 450 -5.89 -26.65 19.48
CA TYR A 450 -4.67 -27.42 19.27
C TYR A 450 -3.40 -26.65 19.72
N THR A 451 -3.43 -25.31 19.68
CA THR A 451 -2.30 -24.46 20.09
C THR A 451 -2.26 -24.22 21.60
N HIS A 452 -3.29 -24.60 22.33
CA HIS A 452 -3.48 -24.36 23.77
C HIS A 452 -3.34 -22.88 24.19
N LYS A 453 -3.60 -21.94 23.24
CA LYS A 453 -3.56 -20.50 23.50
C LYS A 453 -4.89 -19.92 23.94
N SER A 454 -5.96 -20.66 23.77
CA SER A 454 -7.29 -20.32 24.25
C SER A 454 -7.91 -21.50 25.01
N GLU A 455 -8.84 -21.23 25.92
CA GLU A 455 -9.63 -22.25 26.63
C GLU A 455 -10.83 -22.71 25.80
N ASP A 456 -10.84 -22.37 24.51
CA ASP A 456 -11.95 -22.69 23.62
C ASP A 456 -11.91 -24.16 23.21
N ASN A 457 -12.93 -24.89 23.54
CA ASN A 457 -13.08 -26.34 23.29
C ASN A 457 -14.09 -26.67 22.17
N TYR A 458 -14.51 -25.63 21.40
CA TYR A 458 -15.52 -25.78 20.37
C TYR A 458 -15.09 -25.17 19.05
N ILE A 459 -14.01 -25.72 18.49
CA ILE A 459 -13.35 -25.19 17.29
C ILE A 459 -13.50 -26.19 16.15
N LEU A 460 -13.97 -25.72 14.97
CA LEU A 460 -14.03 -26.54 13.78
C LEU A 460 -12.63 -27.03 13.40
N THR A 461 -12.48 -28.35 13.38
CA THR A 461 -11.21 -29.04 13.17
C THR A 461 -11.35 -30.03 12.02
N ASN A 462 -10.28 -30.17 11.21
CA ASN A 462 -10.22 -31.23 10.22
C ASN A 462 -10.03 -32.60 10.94
N PRO A 463 -10.96 -33.55 10.83
CA PRO A 463 -10.83 -34.84 11.50
C PRO A 463 -9.61 -35.66 11.06
N LYS A 464 -9.08 -35.40 9.86
CA LYS A 464 -7.90 -36.09 9.31
C LYS A 464 -6.59 -35.46 9.76
N GLU A 465 -6.61 -34.18 10.11
CA GLU A 465 -5.44 -33.39 10.50
C GLU A 465 -5.84 -32.41 11.63
N PRO A 466 -5.72 -32.82 12.91
CA PRO A 466 -6.16 -31.99 14.04
C PRO A 466 -5.48 -30.64 14.21
N SER A 467 -4.32 -30.44 13.60
CA SER A 467 -3.64 -29.14 13.57
C SER A 467 -4.32 -28.10 12.66
N GLU A 468 -5.16 -28.55 11.73
CA GLU A 468 -5.97 -27.70 10.86
C GLU A 468 -7.27 -27.30 11.55
N GLN A 469 -7.27 -26.14 12.18
CA GLN A 469 -8.41 -25.57 12.90
C GLN A 469 -8.83 -24.21 12.37
N LEU A 470 -10.13 -23.94 12.43
CA LEU A 470 -10.70 -22.65 12.04
C LEU A 470 -10.49 -21.63 13.17
N VAL A 471 -9.73 -20.57 12.90
CA VAL A 471 -9.45 -19.52 13.87
C VAL A 471 -10.67 -18.64 14.12
N LYS A 472 -10.84 -18.15 15.35
CA LYS A 472 -11.84 -17.15 15.69
C LYS A 472 -11.24 -15.76 15.57
N MET A 473 -12.00 -14.84 14.99
CA MET A 473 -11.58 -13.45 14.82
C MET A 473 -11.43 -12.76 16.17
N SER A 474 -12.29 -13.11 17.13
CA SER A 474 -12.28 -12.61 18.50
C SER A 474 -11.00 -12.92 19.30
N TRP A 475 -10.21 -13.91 18.90
CA TRP A 475 -8.90 -14.16 19.53
C TRP A 475 -7.89 -13.05 19.26
N THR A 476 -8.12 -12.23 18.22
CA THR A 476 -7.22 -11.14 17.89
C THR A 476 -7.31 -9.99 18.91
N ASN A 477 -6.21 -9.68 19.54
CA ASN A 477 -6.09 -8.54 20.45
C ASN A 477 -6.16 -7.21 19.71
N ILE A 478 -6.86 -6.24 20.30
CA ILE A 478 -6.95 -4.88 19.75
C ILE A 478 -5.66 -4.11 20.08
N HIS A 479 -5.05 -3.54 19.06
CA HIS A 479 -3.85 -2.72 19.17
C HIS A 479 -4.04 -1.43 18.39
N TYR A 480 -4.43 -0.37 19.08
CA TYR A 480 -4.56 0.94 18.43
C TYR A 480 -3.21 1.42 17.91
N ALA A 481 -3.20 1.86 16.66
CA ALA A 481 -2.00 2.44 16.09
C ALA A 481 -1.66 3.77 16.78
N GLN A 482 -0.38 4.05 16.92
CA GLN A 482 0.09 5.32 17.44
C GLN A 482 0.26 6.34 16.31
N THR A 483 0.13 7.62 16.64
CA THR A 483 0.50 8.70 15.71
C THR A 483 2.01 8.65 15.49
N ILE A 484 2.43 8.70 14.24
CA ILE A 484 3.85 8.83 13.91
C ILE A 484 4.35 10.25 14.23
N LYS A 485 5.60 10.37 14.64
CA LYS A 485 6.24 11.66 14.87
C LYS A 485 6.24 12.49 13.57
N TYR A 486 6.04 13.79 13.67
CA TYR A 486 5.78 14.71 12.56
C TYR A 486 6.66 14.50 11.32
N ASN A 487 7.97 14.66 11.44
CA ASN A 487 8.90 14.51 10.31
C ASN A 487 9.62 13.17 10.34
N CYS A 488 9.04 12.13 10.93
CA CYS A 488 9.71 10.85 10.99
C CYS A 488 10.02 10.35 9.57
N ASN A 489 11.30 10.34 9.27
CA ASN A 489 11.87 9.87 8.02
C ASN A 489 12.81 8.68 8.33
N PRO A 490 12.58 7.49 7.76
CA PRO A 490 13.40 6.32 8.04
C PRO A 490 14.82 6.39 7.47
N TYR A 491 15.07 7.34 6.60
CA TYR A 491 16.40 7.59 6.01
C TYR A 491 17.21 8.61 6.81
N ASP A 492 16.57 9.32 7.76
CA ASP A 492 17.24 10.28 8.62
C ASP A 492 17.72 9.61 9.92
N PRO A 493 19.04 9.61 10.19
CA PRO A 493 19.61 9.01 11.40
C PRO A 493 19.06 9.56 12.72
N GLU A 494 18.60 10.82 12.74
CA GLU A 494 18.03 11.43 13.96
C GLU A 494 16.81 10.65 14.46
N TYR A 495 16.04 10.04 13.57
CA TYR A 495 14.86 9.25 13.93
C TYR A 495 15.16 7.81 14.33
N THR A 496 16.42 7.34 14.23
CA THR A 496 16.78 5.94 14.54
C THR A 496 16.36 5.54 15.96
N GLY A 497 16.64 6.38 16.95
CA GLY A 497 16.26 6.14 18.35
C GLY A 497 14.73 6.07 18.56
N TYR A 498 14.01 7.01 17.96
CA TYR A 498 12.55 7.02 17.98
C TYR A 498 11.96 5.76 17.32
N ILE A 499 12.44 5.39 16.13
CA ILE A 499 11.96 4.23 15.38
C ILE A 499 12.20 2.94 16.14
N LYS A 500 13.40 2.74 16.71
CA LYS A 500 13.70 1.58 17.55
C LYS A 500 12.75 1.46 18.73
N LYS A 501 12.46 2.57 19.42
CA LYS A 501 11.52 2.60 20.56
C LYS A 501 10.08 2.32 20.13
N ALA A 502 9.61 2.95 19.06
CA ALA A 502 8.21 2.87 18.61
C ALA A 502 7.87 1.54 17.93
N TYR A 503 8.79 0.99 17.15
CA TYR A 503 8.53 -0.18 16.30
C TYR A 503 9.29 -1.44 16.75
N LYS A 504 10.14 -1.35 17.77
CA LYS A 504 11.05 -2.42 18.23
C LYS A 504 11.91 -3.01 17.08
N LYS A 505 12.22 -2.19 16.08
CA LYS A 505 13.00 -2.50 14.89
C LYS A 505 13.86 -1.30 14.50
N THR A 506 14.98 -1.54 13.83
CA THR A 506 15.75 -0.46 13.21
C THR A 506 15.03 0.09 11.99
N PRO A 507 15.33 1.33 11.53
CA PRO A 507 14.78 1.86 10.28
C PRO A 507 15.05 0.92 9.09
N PHE A 508 16.24 0.37 8.97
CA PHE A 508 16.59 -0.63 7.97
C PHE A 508 15.66 -1.86 8.00
N GLU A 509 15.39 -2.40 9.18
CA GLU A 509 14.50 -3.56 9.33
C GLU A 509 13.05 -3.21 8.97
N CYS A 510 12.61 -1.98 9.26
CA CYS A 510 11.28 -1.54 8.89
C CYS A 510 11.08 -1.44 7.38
N LEU A 511 12.13 -1.08 6.62
CA LEU A 511 12.09 -0.90 5.18
C LEU A 511 12.31 -2.20 4.40
N TYR A 512 13.29 -3.00 4.82
CA TYR A 512 13.82 -4.12 4.03
C TYR A 512 13.46 -5.50 4.56
N LYS A 513 13.25 -5.67 5.87
CA LYS A 513 12.74 -6.95 6.35
C LYS A 513 11.27 -7.11 5.97
N LYS A 514 10.98 -8.10 5.13
CA LYS A 514 9.62 -8.52 4.84
C LYS A 514 8.89 -8.79 6.15
N ARG A 515 7.70 -8.22 6.34
CA ARG A 515 6.77 -8.75 7.32
C ARG A 515 6.43 -10.15 6.83
N GLU A 516 6.90 -11.17 7.53
CA GLU A 516 6.37 -12.52 7.41
C GLU A 516 4.93 -12.43 7.90
N TYR A 517 3.98 -12.54 6.97
CA TYR A 517 2.54 -12.66 7.22
C TYR A 517 2.15 -14.10 6.98
#